data_bf9afc0015e3fc11b36bd7f40f06caab
#
_entry.id   bf9afc0015e3fc11b36bd7f40f06caab
#
_cell.length_a   1.000
_cell.length_b   1.000
_cell.length_c   1.000
_cell.angle_alpha   90.00
_cell.angle_beta   90.00
_cell.angle_gamma   90.00
#
_symmetry.space_group_name_H-M   'P 1'
#
loop_
_entity.id
_entity.type
_entity.pdbx_description
1 polymer ?
#
loop_
_entity_poly.entity_id
_entity_poly.type
_entity_poly.pdbx_seq_one_letter_code
_entity_poly.pdbx_strand_id
1 'polypeptide(L)'
;MNKPHSPSYVQRFLLEDLDIRGAVVRLTDVWQAMQAGRGYPPAVARLLGEMSAVSAVIAGNLKQPGRRAFQVSSQGPVGLLVIDCAETLNLRGYAKAKGAPADGSLAELVGEGRLQLSLDIPGLDQPYQAYDRDKG
;
A
#
# COMPACT_ATOMS: atom_id res chain seq x y z
N MET A 1 -17.41 -11.58 25.81
CA MET A 1 -16.44 -12.44 25.14
C MET A 1 -15.86 -11.71 23.96
N ASN A 2 -14.56 -11.57 23.95
CA ASN A 2 -13.90 -10.86 22.88
C ASN A 2 -13.89 -11.71 21.62
N LYS A 3 -14.41 -11.12 20.52
CA LYS A 3 -14.20 -11.75 19.23
C LYS A 3 -12.70 -11.76 18.95
N PRO A 4 -12.13 -12.89 18.54
CA PRO A 4 -10.76 -12.84 18.09
C PRO A 4 -10.65 -11.88 16.91
N HIS A 5 -9.77 -10.92 17.02
CA HIS A 5 -9.49 -10.06 15.89
C HIS A 5 -8.91 -10.92 14.78
N SER A 6 -9.46 -10.78 13.56
CA SER A 6 -8.85 -11.41 12.41
C SER A 6 -7.46 -10.80 12.25
N PRO A 7 -6.40 -11.56 12.43
CA PRO A 7 -5.07 -10.98 12.31
C PRO A 7 -4.81 -10.50 10.89
N SER A 8 -4.07 -9.42 10.77
CA SER A 8 -3.54 -9.02 9.49
C SER A 8 -2.45 -10.01 9.09
N TYR A 9 -2.50 -10.48 7.84
CA TYR A 9 -1.52 -11.44 7.38
C TYR A 9 -1.35 -11.37 5.87
N VAL A 10 -0.21 -11.89 5.43
CA VAL A 10 0.06 -12.20 4.02
C VAL A 10 0.35 -13.70 3.95
N GLN A 11 -0.43 -14.42 3.17
CA GLN A 11 -0.22 -15.84 2.95
C GLN A 11 0.09 -16.08 1.48
N ARG A 12 1.26 -16.65 1.22
CA ARG A 12 1.68 -16.96 -0.14
C ARG A 12 1.35 -18.37 -0.50
N PHE A 13 1.13 -18.60 -1.77
CA PHE A 13 0.91 -19.93 -2.30
C PHE A 13 1.59 -20.07 -3.66
N LEU A 14 1.85 -21.32 -4.02
CA LEU A 14 2.43 -21.69 -5.29
C LEU A 14 1.58 -22.78 -5.93
N LEU A 15 1.20 -22.55 -7.19
CA LEU A 15 0.56 -23.59 -8.01
C LEU A 15 1.65 -24.21 -8.86
N GLU A 16 2.21 -25.32 -8.39
CA GLU A 16 3.41 -25.92 -8.97
C GLU A 16 3.23 -26.32 -10.42
N ASP A 17 2.08 -26.90 -10.75
CA ASP A 17 1.81 -27.38 -12.09
C ASP A 17 1.72 -26.25 -13.11
N LEU A 18 1.39 -25.05 -12.69
CA LEU A 18 1.18 -23.91 -13.56
C LEU A 18 2.27 -22.86 -13.42
N ASP A 19 3.22 -23.10 -12.52
CA ASP A 19 4.28 -22.11 -12.19
C ASP A 19 3.70 -20.71 -11.88
N ILE A 20 2.59 -20.72 -11.13
CA ILE A 20 1.91 -19.48 -10.74
C ILE A 20 2.12 -19.28 -9.25
N ARG A 21 2.53 -18.06 -8.88
CA ARG A 21 2.66 -17.64 -7.50
C ARG A 21 1.58 -16.62 -7.18
N GLY A 22 1.03 -16.73 -6.00
CA GLY A 22 0.02 -15.80 -5.55
C GLY A 22 0.14 -15.50 -4.08
N ALA A 23 -0.69 -14.57 -3.63
CA ALA A 23 -0.75 -14.24 -2.21
C ALA A 23 -2.17 -13.82 -1.84
N VAL A 24 -2.57 -14.16 -0.63
CA VAL A 24 -3.79 -13.67 -0.01
C VAL A 24 -3.38 -12.72 1.10
N VAL A 25 -3.95 -11.52 1.08
CA VAL A 25 -3.61 -10.49 2.06
C VAL A 25 -4.87 -10.11 2.82
N ARG A 26 -4.77 -10.06 4.13
CA ARG A 26 -5.82 -9.53 4.99
C ARG A 26 -5.22 -8.45 5.87
N LEU A 27 -5.77 -7.24 5.79
CA LEU A 27 -5.26 -6.09 6.53
C LEU A 27 -6.37 -5.36 7.28
N THR A 28 -7.37 -6.08 7.78
CA THR A 28 -8.55 -5.47 8.39
C THR A 28 -8.17 -4.52 9.51
N ASP A 29 -7.38 -4.99 10.46
CA ASP A 29 -6.97 -4.19 11.62
C ASP A 29 -6.09 -3.02 11.21
N VAL A 30 -5.15 -3.28 10.30
CA VAL A 30 -4.22 -2.27 9.80
C VAL A 30 -4.99 -1.16 9.06
N TRP A 31 -5.93 -1.54 8.19
CA TRP A 31 -6.71 -0.58 7.44
C TRP A 31 -7.60 0.26 8.34
N GLN A 32 -8.24 -0.38 9.32
CA GLN A 32 -9.04 0.36 10.29
C GLN A 32 -8.20 1.37 11.07
N ALA A 33 -7.01 0.99 11.48
CA ALA A 33 -6.10 1.88 12.19
C ALA A 33 -5.64 3.05 11.32
N MET A 34 -5.36 2.79 10.03
CA MET A 34 -4.92 3.84 9.12
C MET A 34 -5.95 4.93 8.92
N GLN A 35 -7.22 4.56 8.88
CA GLN A 35 -8.27 5.54 8.59
C GLN A 35 -8.91 6.12 9.85
N ALA A 36 -8.57 5.60 11.03
CA ALA A 36 -9.18 6.05 12.28
C ALA A 36 -8.88 7.54 12.54
N GLY A 37 -9.95 8.31 12.79
CA GLY A 37 -9.81 9.73 13.11
C GLY A 37 -9.41 10.63 11.97
N ARG A 38 -9.27 10.12 10.76
CA ARG A 38 -8.80 10.91 9.63
C ARG A 38 -9.89 11.44 8.72
N GLY A 39 -11.09 10.88 8.80
CA GLY A 39 -12.23 11.38 8.04
C GLY A 39 -12.08 11.25 6.52
N TYR A 40 -11.40 10.23 6.05
CA TYR A 40 -11.24 10.02 4.61
C TYR A 40 -12.59 9.76 3.94
N PRO A 41 -12.84 10.34 2.75
CA PRO A 41 -13.97 9.91 1.94
C PRO A 41 -13.88 8.41 1.63
N PRO A 42 -15.02 7.72 1.43
CA PRO A 42 -15.01 6.27 1.21
C PRO A 42 -14.09 5.82 0.06
N ALA A 43 -14.07 6.56 -1.04
CA ALA A 43 -13.22 6.22 -2.17
C ALA A 43 -11.73 6.30 -1.81
N VAL A 44 -11.34 7.30 -1.03
CA VAL A 44 -9.96 7.47 -0.59
C VAL A 44 -9.57 6.38 0.40
N ALA A 45 -10.45 6.06 1.35
CA ALA A 45 -10.20 4.98 2.31
C ALA A 45 -10.03 3.64 1.59
N ARG A 46 -10.86 3.36 0.59
CA ARG A 46 -10.73 2.15 -0.23
C ARG A 46 -9.41 2.11 -0.98
N LEU A 47 -9.04 3.21 -1.61
CA LEU A 47 -7.78 3.30 -2.35
C LEU A 47 -6.59 3.05 -1.42
N LEU A 48 -6.61 3.65 -0.24
CA LEU A 48 -5.57 3.46 0.75
C LEU A 48 -5.46 1.98 1.17
N GLY A 49 -6.60 1.32 1.36
CA GLY A 49 -6.64 -0.09 1.70
C GLY A 49 -6.09 -0.98 0.59
N GLU A 50 -6.51 -0.74 -0.64
CA GLU A 50 -6.04 -1.51 -1.79
C GLU A 50 -4.54 -1.34 -2.01
N MET A 51 -4.05 -0.12 -1.94
CA MET A 51 -2.63 0.16 -2.10
C MET A 51 -1.81 -0.43 -0.94
N SER A 52 -2.37 -0.46 0.26
CA SER A 52 -1.71 -1.10 1.40
C SER A 52 -1.57 -2.60 1.18
N ALA A 53 -2.59 -3.25 0.64
CA ALA A 53 -2.54 -4.67 0.34
C ALA A 53 -1.48 -4.98 -0.71
N VAL A 54 -1.43 -4.20 -1.79
CA VAL A 54 -0.41 -4.34 -2.83
C VAL A 54 0.99 -4.13 -2.24
N SER A 55 1.15 -3.11 -1.41
CA SER A 55 2.42 -2.80 -0.76
C SER A 55 2.89 -3.95 0.13
N ALA A 56 1.96 -4.58 0.87
CA ALA A 56 2.28 -5.71 1.72
C ALA A 56 2.77 -6.91 0.90
N VAL A 57 2.13 -7.18 -0.24
CA VAL A 57 2.56 -8.27 -1.12
C VAL A 57 3.95 -8.01 -1.67
N ILE A 58 4.19 -6.80 -2.17
CA ILE A 58 5.50 -6.45 -2.73
C ILE A 58 6.58 -6.50 -1.65
N ALA A 59 6.32 -5.90 -0.50
CA ALA A 59 7.27 -5.90 0.61
C ALA A 59 7.63 -7.30 1.04
N GLY A 60 6.66 -8.19 1.07
CA GLY A 60 6.88 -9.57 1.43
C GLY A 60 7.71 -10.35 0.43
N ASN A 61 7.75 -9.94 -0.83
CA ASN A 61 8.55 -10.59 -1.87
C ASN A 61 9.99 -10.08 -1.92
N LEU A 62 10.28 -8.98 -1.25
CA LEU A 62 11.64 -8.46 -1.20
C LEU A 62 12.44 -9.23 -0.17
N LYS A 63 13.58 -9.75 -0.58
CA LYS A 63 14.42 -10.57 0.27
C LYS A 63 15.26 -9.78 1.25
N GLN A 64 15.44 -8.51 0.98
CA GLN A 64 16.31 -7.68 1.80
C GLN A 64 15.53 -7.11 2.96
N PRO A 65 16.08 -7.16 4.17
CA PRO A 65 15.46 -6.52 5.32
C PRO A 65 15.49 -5.02 5.17
N GLY A 66 14.60 -4.36 5.89
CA GLY A 66 14.57 -2.91 5.91
C GLY A 66 13.18 -2.36 5.74
N ARG A 67 13.11 -1.06 5.85
CA ARG A 67 11.88 -0.30 5.75
C ARG A 67 11.59 0.01 4.29
N ARG A 68 10.34 -0.08 3.92
CA ARG A 68 9.92 0.18 2.54
C ARG A 68 8.83 1.22 2.54
N ALA A 69 8.94 2.18 1.64
CA ALA A 69 7.93 3.20 1.46
C ALA A 69 7.43 3.20 0.03
N PHE A 70 6.11 3.21 -0.12
CA PHE A 70 5.44 3.29 -1.40
C PHE A 70 4.75 4.64 -1.47
N GLN A 71 5.05 5.40 -2.48
CA GLN A 71 4.48 6.73 -2.64
C GLN A 71 3.88 6.89 -4.02
N VAL A 72 2.63 7.33 -4.06
CA VAL A 72 1.97 7.71 -5.30
C VAL A 72 1.78 9.22 -5.27
N SER A 73 2.28 9.90 -6.28
CA SER A 73 2.08 11.33 -6.48
C SER A 73 1.32 11.55 -7.77
N SER A 74 0.34 12.42 -7.75
CA SER A 74 -0.47 12.62 -8.95
C SER A 74 -1.04 14.04 -9.02
N GLN A 75 -1.59 14.36 -10.19
CA GLN A 75 -2.34 15.59 -10.41
C GLN A 75 -3.84 15.40 -10.18
N GLY A 76 -4.27 14.18 -9.87
CA GLY A 76 -5.69 13.89 -9.65
C GLY A 76 -6.19 14.30 -8.28
N PRO A 77 -7.45 13.95 -7.96
CA PRO A 77 -8.05 14.30 -6.67
C PRO A 77 -7.26 13.79 -5.46
N VAL A 78 -6.63 12.63 -5.57
CA VAL A 78 -5.70 12.13 -4.55
C VAL A 78 -4.29 12.47 -5.01
N GLY A 79 -3.77 13.60 -4.53
CA GLY A 79 -2.47 14.10 -4.97
C GLY A 79 -1.29 13.36 -4.36
N LEU A 80 -1.48 12.72 -3.23
CA LEU A 80 -0.41 12.02 -2.54
C LEU A 80 -0.99 10.85 -1.75
N LEU A 81 -0.33 9.71 -1.85
CA LEU A 81 -0.63 8.54 -1.04
C LEU A 81 0.69 7.91 -0.63
N VAL A 82 0.88 7.66 0.65
CA VAL A 82 2.11 7.10 1.18
C VAL A 82 1.78 5.88 2.03
N ILE A 83 2.46 4.77 1.76
CA ILE A 83 2.40 3.57 2.57
C ILE A 83 3.81 3.26 3.04
N ASP A 84 4.01 3.20 4.34
CA ASP A 84 5.28 2.85 4.96
C ASP A 84 5.14 1.46 5.57
N CYS A 85 6.00 0.54 5.17
CA CYS A 85 5.94 -0.84 5.60
C CYS A 85 7.25 -1.24 6.27
N ALA A 86 7.19 -1.57 7.55
CA ALA A 86 8.32 -2.13 8.28
C ALA A 86 8.45 -3.62 8.00
N GLU A 87 9.55 -4.22 8.47
CA GLU A 87 9.86 -5.62 8.22
C GLU A 87 8.80 -6.59 8.71
N THR A 88 8.06 -6.23 9.73
CA THR A 88 7.11 -7.11 10.42
C THR A 88 5.66 -6.86 10.04
N LEU A 89 5.40 -6.45 8.82
CA LEU A 89 4.04 -6.14 8.35
C LEU A 89 3.38 -5.01 9.17
N ASN A 90 4.17 -4.16 9.75
CA ASN A 90 3.67 -2.98 10.46
C ASN A 90 3.56 -1.85 9.45
N LEU A 91 2.33 -1.58 9.03
CA LEU A 91 2.04 -0.63 7.95
C LEU A 91 1.51 0.68 8.51
N ARG A 92 2.02 1.76 7.97
CA ARG A 92 1.47 3.08 8.19
C ARG A 92 1.16 3.70 6.85
N GLY A 93 0.10 4.44 6.79
CA GLY A 93 -0.23 5.07 5.52
C GLY A 93 -1.07 6.30 5.71
N TYR A 94 -0.99 7.18 4.72
CA TYR A 94 -1.89 8.30 4.68
C TYR A 94 -2.10 8.76 3.25
N ALA A 95 -3.22 9.43 3.03
CA ALA A 95 -3.55 9.98 1.74
C ALA A 95 -3.92 11.45 1.89
N LYS A 96 -3.53 12.26 0.91
CA LYS A 96 -3.91 13.66 0.84
C LYS A 96 -4.77 13.85 -0.39
N ALA A 97 -6.02 14.24 -0.17
CA ALA A 97 -7.00 14.40 -1.22
C ALA A 97 -7.54 15.82 -1.23
N LYS A 98 -7.80 16.34 -2.43
CA LYS A 98 -8.43 17.63 -2.62
C LYS A 98 -9.78 17.40 -3.27
N GLY A 99 -10.86 17.59 -2.51
CA GLY A 99 -12.20 17.49 -3.06
C GLY A 99 -12.49 16.18 -3.74
N ALA A 100 -11.98 15.07 -3.19
CA ALA A 100 -12.15 13.77 -3.80
C ALA A 100 -13.63 13.42 -3.92
N PRO A 101 -14.06 12.81 -5.03
CA PRO A 101 -15.43 12.34 -5.15
C PRO A 101 -15.70 11.24 -4.12
N ALA A 102 -16.97 11.07 -3.78
CA ALA A 102 -17.36 10.03 -2.83
C ALA A 102 -17.05 8.63 -3.36
N ASP A 103 -16.96 8.49 -4.67
CA ASP A 103 -16.67 7.24 -5.35
C ASP A 103 -15.78 7.52 -6.53
N GLY A 104 -15.02 6.49 -6.96
CA GLY A 104 -14.15 6.63 -8.11
C GLY A 104 -13.19 5.45 -8.25
N SER A 105 -12.79 5.19 -9.49
CA SER A 105 -11.77 4.21 -9.78
C SER A 105 -10.38 4.75 -9.46
N LEU A 106 -9.38 3.88 -9.46
CA LEU A 106 -7.99 4.29 -9.31
C LEU A 106 -7.61 5.36 -10.34
N ALA A 107 -8.00 5.14 -11.59
CA ALA A 107 -7.70 6.10 -12.66
C ALA A 107 -8.35 7.47 -12.43
N GLU A 108 -9.56 7.49 -11.89
CA GLU A 108 -10.26 8.74 -11.60
C GLU A 108 -9.64 9.49 -10.41
N LEU A 109 -9.20 8.74 -9.40
CA LEU A 109 -8.66 9.33 -8.17
C LEU A 109 -7.22 9.78 -8.34
N VAL A 110 -6.42 9.04 -9.07
CA VAL A 110 -5.00 9.29 -9.24
C VAL A 110 -4.71 9.97 -10.57
N GLY A 111 -5.42 9.59 -11.66
CA GLY A 111 -5.13 10.11 -12.99
C GLY A 111 -3.72 9.77 -13.42
N GLU A 112 -3.01 10.72 -13.99
CA GLU A 112 -1.60 10.56 -14.28
C GLU A 112 -0.81 10.66 -12.99
N GLY A 113 -0.11 9.60 -12.65
CA GLY A 113 0.60 9.52 -11.40
C GLY A 113 1.98 8.93 -11.54
N ARG A 114 2.73 9.05 -10.47
CA ARG A 114 4.06 8.49 -10.36
C ARG A 114 4.12 7.62 -9.11
N LEU A 115 4.49 6.36 -9.30
CA LEU A 115 4.72 5.44 -8.19
C LEU A 115 6.22 5.41 -7.89
N GLN A 116 6.55 5.60 -6.64
CA GLN A 116 7.93 5.53 -6.16
C GLN A 116 8.01 4.51 -5.03
N LEU A 117 8.95 3.59 -5.15
CA LEU A 117 9.28 2.64 -4.10
C LEU A 117 10.66 3.00 -3.54
N SER A 118 10.72 3.20 -2.23
CA SER A 118 11.97 3.47 -1.53
C SER A 118 12.26 2.32 -0.58
N LEU A 119 13.50 1.85 -0.62
CA LEU A 119 13.99 0.80 0.27
C LEU A 119 15.09 1.37 1.15
N ASP A 120 14.87 1.30 2.46
CA ASP A 120 15.91 1.66 3.43
C ASP A 120 16.63 0.38 3.82
N ILE A 121 17.76 0.12 3.18
CA ILE A 121 18.54 -1.08 3.38
C ILE A 121 19.65 -0.78 4.37
N PRO A 122 19.78 -1.56 5.45
CA PRO A 122 20.87 -1.35 6.41
C PRO A 122 22.24 -1.39 5.73
N GLY A 123 23.07 -0.40 6.03
CA GLY A 123 24.43 -0.31 5.47
C GLY A 123 24.53 0.54 4.22
N LEU A 124 23.42 1.02 3.66
CA LEU A 124 23.46 1.98 2.57
C LEU A 124 23.32 3.40 3.11
N ASP A 125 24.11 4.31 2.55
CA ASP A 125 24.06 5.72 2.95
C ASP A 125 22.77 6.39 2.52
N GLN A 126 22.17 5.91 1.43
CA GLN A 126 20.92 6.46 0.91
C GLN A 126 19.95 5.33 0.60
N PRO A 127 18.64 5.56 0.77
CA PRO A 127 17.65 4.56 0.39
C PRO A 127 17.69 4.28 -1.11
N TYR A 128 17.51 3.01 -1.45
CA TYR A 128 17.32 2.61 -2.83
C TYR A 128 15.94 3.06 -3.28
N GLN A 129 15.85 3.63 -4.49
CA GLN A 129 14.59 4.12 -5.03
C GLN A 129 14.34 3.56 -6.41
N ALA A 130 13.12 3.10 -6.63
CA ALA A 130 12.63 2.69 -7.92
C ALA A 130 11.40 3.52 -8.27
N TYR A 131 11.27 3.85 -9.55
CA TYR A 131 10.18 4.68 -10.02
C TYR A 131 9.43 3.99 -11.15
N ASP A 132 8.12 4.12 -11.12
CA ASP A 132 7.29 3.78 -12.26
C ASP A 132 6.40 4.98 -12.55
N ARG A 133 6.43 5.43 -13.80
CA ARG A 133 5.58 6.52 -14.25
C ARG A 133 4.45 5.95 -15.08
N ASP A 134 3.26 6.10 -14.56
CA ASP A 134 2.08 5.74 -15.30
C ASP A 134 1.85 6.79 -16.40
N LYS A 135 1.93 6.36 -17.64
CA LYS A 135 1.69 7.23 -18.78
C LYS A 135 0.26 7.19 -19.24
N GLY A 136 -0.59 6.74 -18.35
CA GLY A 136 -2.01 6.76 -18.42
C GLY A 136 -2.69 6.59 -19.73
#